data_76f888b53c5cc58cc200050847f4d4bf
#
_entry.id   76f888b53c5cc58cc200050847f4d4bf
#
_cell.length_a   1.000
_cell.length_b   1.000
_cell.length_c   1.000
_cell.angle_alpha   90.00
_cell.angle_beta   90.00
_cell.angle_gamma   90.00
#
_symmetry.space_group_name_H-M   'P 1'
#
loop_
_entity.id
_entity.type
_entity.pdbx_description
1 polymer ?
#
loop_
_entity_poly.entity_id
_entity_poly.type
_entity_poly.pdbx_seq_one_letter_code
_entity_poly.pdbx_strand_id
1 'polypeptide(L)'
;MKKILSIVIVVLLLVISLAFTTTVFATNIPSTTITSVKTKSEAFTIKWKKKTNIAGYQIQYSTNSKFKKGNKTIKIKKAKTVSKKITGLKSSKKYYVRIRTYKIVNKKTYYSSWSKKKNVTTKNCEHCTNNNNHSTSCGNAGIWVASKNEFKTYYENYCEKWNNKWVNDEISNEEYYKNCPYGYECWSCSYCGKWTGNFKYR
;
A
#
# COMPACT_ATOMS: atom_id res chain seq x y z
N MET A 1 -6.18 74.05 -13.89
CA MET A 1 -5.89 73.01 -12.87
C MET A 1 -6.74 71.75 -13.02
N LYS A 2 -8.09 71.84 -13.04
CA LYS A 2 -8.96 70.62 -13.13
C LYS A 2 -8.70 69.73 -14.34
N LYS A 3 -8.39 70.26 -15.55
CA LYS A 3 -8.10 69.49 -16.77
C LYS A 3 -6.78 68.73 -16.68
N ILE A 4 -5.75 69.32 -16.06
CA ILE A 4 -4.42 68.68 -15.89
C ILE A 4 -4.57 67.52 -14.87
N LEU A 5 -5.30 67.71 -13.78
CA LEU A 5 -5.56 66.68 -12.79
C LEU A 5 -6.30 65.49 -13.40
N SER A 6 -7.27 65.72 -14.28
CA SER A 6 -8.02 64.67 -14.96
C SER A 6 -7.12 63.82 -15.90
N ILE A 7 -6.21 64.48 -16.63
CA ILE A 7 -5.25 63.83 -17.52
C ILE A 7 -4.27 62.97 -16.71
N VAL A 8 -3.77 63.48 -15.58
CA VAL A 8 -2.86 62.75 -14.70
C VAL A 8 -3.54 61.50 -14.13
N ILE A 9 -4.81 61.58 -13.70
CA ILE A 9 -5.56 60.42 -13.21
C ILE A 9 -5.76 59.36 -14.30
N VAL A 10 -6.13 59.77 -15.52
CA VAL A 10 -6.30 58.82 -16.64
C VAL A 10 -5.00 58.13 -16.99
N VAL A 11 -3.87 58.84 -17.02
CA VAL A 11 -2.55 58.25 -17.29
C VAL A 11 -2.16 57.29 -16.16
N LEU A 12 -2.45 57.65 -14.90
CA LEU A 12 -2.15 56.78 -13.76
C LEU A 12 -2.99 55.49 -13.81
N LEU A 13 -4.25 55.56 -14.21
CA LEU A 13 -5.14 54.41 -14.37
C LEU A 13 -4.68 53.53 -15.54
N LEU A 14 -4.21 54.09 -16.62
CA LEU A 14 -3.63 53.38 -17.76
C LEU A 14 -2.33 52.63 -17.36
N VAL A 15 -1.44 53.27 -16.60
CA VAL A 15 -0.20 52.65 -16.11
C VAL A 15 -0.51 51.51 -15.12
N ILE A 16 -1.51 51.66 -14.26
CA ILE A 16 -1.94 50.63 -13.34
C ILE A 16 -2.57 49.44 -14.10
N SER A 17 -3.34 49.66 -15.17
CA SER A 17 -3.93 48.61 -15.98
C SER A 17 -2.88 47.81 -16.79
N LEU A 18 -1.79 48.41 -17.19
CA LEU A 18 -0.65 47.76 -17.86
C LEU A 18 0.18 46.91 -16.90
N ALA A 19 0.19 47.20 -15.61
CA ALA A 19 0.93 46.41 -14.62
C ALA A 19 0.26 45.08 -14.24
N PHE A 20 -1.02 44.86 -14.63
CA PHE A 20 -1.78 43.66 -14.34
C PHE A 20 -1.90 42.65 -15.49
N THR A 21 -1.03 42.75 -16.52
CA THR A 21 -0.89 41.63 -17.44
C THR A 21 -0.13 40.50 -16.74
N THR A 22 -0.83 39.77 -15.85
CA THR A 22 -0.33 38.47 -15.42
C THR A 22 -0.27 37.57 -16.64
N THR A 23 0.91 37.43 -17.22
CA THR A 23 1.16 36.37 -18.18
C THR A 23 0.88 35.06 -17.51
N VAL A 24 -0.31 34.53 -17.72
CA VAL A 24 -0.65 33.15 -17.38
C VAL A 24 0.21 32.28 -18.28
N PHE A 25 1.43 31.99 -17.85
CA PHE A 25 2.22 30.95 -18.47
C PHE A 25 1.44 29.64 -18.27
N ALA A 26 0.69 29.25 -19.29
CA ALA A 26 0.13 27.91 -19.37
C ALA A 26 1.30 26.93 -19.33
N THR A 27 1.66 26.50 -18.12
CA THR A 27 2.73 25.50 -17.92
C THR A 27 2.19 24.17 -18.43
N ASN A 28 2.37 23.94 -19.74
CA ASN A 28 2.05 22.64 -20.34
C ASN A 28 2.98 21.59 -19.73
N ILE A 29 2.47 20.87 -18.73
CA ILE A 29 3.22 19.83 -18.02
C ILE A 29 2.97 18.52 -18.73
N PRO A 30 3.99 17.90 -19.37
CA PRO A 30 3.79 16.69 -20.14
C PRO A 30 3.35 15.53 -19.23
N SER A 31 2.21 14.95 -19.48
CA SER A 31 1.71 13.77 -18.78
C SER A 31 2.51 12.52 -19.14
N THR A 32 2.47 11.49 -18.31
CA THR A 32 3.14 10.20 -18.56
C THR A 32 2.14 9.04 -18.48
N THR A 33 2.56 7.85 -18.89
CA THR A 33 1.75 6.63 -18.88
C THR A 33 2.50 5.49 -18.23
N ILE A 34 1.77 4.63 -17.51
CA ILE A 34 2.32 3.39 -16.95
C ILE A 34 2.47 2.38 -18.09
N THR A 35 3.69 1.93 -18.34
CA THR A 35 4.01 0.96 -19.39
C THR A 35 3.83 -0.47 -18.90
N SER A 36 4.27 -0.78 -17.68
CA SER A 36 4.11 -2.12 -17.11
C SER A 36 3.89 -2.09 -15.60
N VAL A 37 3.25 -3.15 -15.09
CA VAL A 37 3.15 -3.44 -13.66
C VAL A 37 3.50 -4.92 -13.47
N LYS A 38 4.50 -5.21 -12.63
CA LYS A 38 4.91 -6.57 -12.26
C LYS A 38 4.60 -6.81 -10.80
N THR A 39 3.96 -7.92 -10.47
CA THR A 39 3.50 -8.27 -9.11
C THR A 39 4.44 -9.21 -8.38
N LYS A 40 4.45 -9.10 -7.06
CA LYS A 40 4.92 -10.07 -6.08
C LYS A 40 3.86 -10.22 -4.99
N SER A 41 4.06 -11.10 -3.99
CA SER A 41 3.05 -11.33 -2.94
C SER A 41 2.64 -10.07 -2.18
N GLU A 42 3.57 -9.18 -1.88
CA GLU A 42 3.34 -7.97 -1.08
C GLU A 42 3.87 -6.70 -1.70
N ALA A 43 4.15 -6.80 -2.98
CA ALA A 43 4.74 -5.72 -3.72
C ALA A 43 4.28 -5.72 -5.17
N PHE A 44 4.31 -4.56 -5.78
CA PHE A 44 4.35 -4.47 -7.23
C PHE A 44 5.37 -3.43 -7.67
N THR A 45 5.94 -3.65 -8.85
CA THR A 45 6.84 -2.70 -9.49
C THR A 45 6.14 -2.11 -10.70
N ILE A 46 6.06 -0.78 -10.75
CA ILE A 46 5.56 -0.07 -11.93
C ILE A 46 6.72 0.49 -12.74
N LYS A 47 6.57 0.51 -14.07
CA LYS A 47 7.42 1.24 -15.00
C LYS A 47 6.56 2.20 -15.81
N TRP A 48 7.14 3.34 -16.22
CA TRP A 48 6.43 4.37 -16.96
C TRP A 48 7.31 5.03 -18.01
N LYS A 49 6.67 5.78 -18.92
CA LYS A 49 7.35 6.49 -19.98
C LYS A 49 8.10 7.71 -19.41
N LYS A 50 9.41 7.79 -19.64
CA LYS A 50 10.23 8.93 -19.22
C LYS A 50 9.71 10.23 -19.84
N LYS A 51 9.76 11.31 -19.08
CA LYS A 51 9.45 12.67 -19.55
C LYS A 51 10.60 13.62 -19.23
N THR A 52 10.79 14.58 -20.07
CA THR A 52 11.75 15.69 -19.91
C THR A 52 11.01 16.95 -19.47
N ASN A 53 11.74 17.98 -19.09
CA ASN A 53 11.19 19.28 -18.65
C ASN A 53 10.21 19.15 -17.48
N ILE A 54 10.47 18.23 -16.54
CA ILE A 54 9.72 18.00 -15.32
C ILE A 54 10.64 17.95 -14.10
N ALA A 55 10.12 18.21 -12.92
CA ALA A 55 10.87 18.04 -11.67
C ALA A 55 10.81 16.59 -11.16
N GLY A 56 9.78 15.84 -11.53
CA GLY A 56 9.61 14.45 -11.12
C GLY A 56 8.22 13.88 -11.35
N TYR A 57 7.91 12.81 -10.59
CA TYR A 57 6.65 12.07 -10.73
C TYR A 57 5.93 11.96 -9.39
N GLN A 58 4.62 11.82 -9.47
CA GLN A 58 3.78 11.47 -8.34
C GLN A 58 2.98 10.21 -8.69
N ILE A 59 3.17 9.16 -7.89
CA ILE A 59 2.42 7.91 -7.99
C ILE A 59 1.34 7.96 -6.92
N GLN A 60 0.13 7.52 -7.27
CA GLN A 60 -0.94 7.30 -6.32
C GLN A 60 -1.49 5.89 -6.49
N TYR A 61 -1.69 5.17 -5.38
CA TYR A 61 -2.28 3.84 -5.39
C TYR A 61 -3.29 3.69 -4.26
N SER A 62 -4.28 2.81 -4.48
CA SER A 62 -5.38 2.57 -3.56
C SER A 62 -6.03 1.22 -3.84
N THR A 63 -6.74 0.66 -2.88
CA THR A 63 -7.67 -0.45 -3.10
C THR A 63 -9.02 0.02 -3.66
N ASN A 64 -9.29 1.34 -3.60
CA ASN A 64 -10.48 1.96 -4.15
C ASN A 64 -10.26 2.40 -5.60
N SER A 65 -11.04 1.87 -6.54
CA SER A 65 -10.92 2.15 -7.99
C SER A 65 -11.20 3.60 -8.37
N LYS A 66 -11.96 4.32 -7.55
CA LYS A 66 -12.32 5.74 -7.76
C LYS A 66 -11.37 6.70 -7.06
N PHE A 67 -10.38 6.20 -6.30
CA PHE A 67 -9.42 6.99 -5.53
C PHE A 67 -10.09 8.00 -4.56
N LYS A 68 -11.26 7.67 -4.01
CA LYS A 68 -11.98 8.55 -3.08
C LYS A 68 -11.44 8.46 -1.65
N LYS A 69 -10.99 7.26 -1.21
CA LYS A 69 -10.46 7.01 0.13
C LYS A 69 -9.31 5.99 0.11
N GLY A 70 -8.50 5.94 1.17
CA GLY A 70 -7.40 4.99 1.31
C GLY A 70 -6.25 5.20 0.31
N ASN A 71 -6.08 6.42 -0.20
CA ASN A 71 -5.05 6.73 -1.17
C ASN A 71 -3.68 6.85 -0.49
N LYS A 72 -2.70 6.14 -1.04
CA LYS A 72 -1.30 6.35 -0.72
C LYS A 72 -0.59 7.03 -1.89
N THR A 73 0.28 7.99 -1.57
CA THR A 73 0.96 8.83 -2.57
C THR A 73 2.46 8.78 -2.36
N ILE A 74 3.20 8.62 -3.46
CA ILE A 74 4.67 8.62 -3.47
C ILE A 74 5.14 9.71 -4.42
N LYS A 75 5.95 10.64 -3.93
CA LYS A 75 6.59 11.69 -4.73
C LYS A 75 8.02 11.27 -5.09
N ILE A 76 8.36 11.29 -6.36
CA ILE A 76 9.69 10.94 -6.92
C ILE A 76 10.32 12.22 -7.43
N LYS A 77 11.37 12.69 -6.77
CA LYS A 77 12.04 13.96 -7.08
C LYS A 77 13.03 13.89 -8.26
N LYS A 78 13.30 12.69 -8.81
CA LYS A 78 14.26 12.48 -9.90
C LYS A 78 13.52 12.23 -11.22
N ALA A 79 13.56 13.16 -12.17
CA ALA A 79 12.95 13.03 -13.50
C ALA A 79 13.52 11.86 -14.34
N LYS A 80 14.75 11.43 -14.05
CA LYS A 80 15.39 10.28 -14.72
C LYS A 80 14.80 8.94 -14.30
N THR A 81 14.08 8.85 -13.15
CA THR A 81 13.50 7.61 -12.64
C THR A 81 12.33 7.17 -13.53
N VAL A 82 12.32 5.91 -13.93
CA VAL A 82 11.27 5.31 -14.79
C VAL A 82 10.65 4.05 -14.19
N SER A 83 11.04 3.70 -12.96
CA SER A 83 10.53 2.53 -12.25
C SER A 83 10.49 2.77 -10.75
N LYS A 84 9.51 2.15 -10.07
CA LYS A 84 9.42 2.15 -8.60
C LYS A 84 8.80 0.85 -8.12
N LYS A 85 9.46 0.19 -7.18
CA LYS A 85 8.90 -0.90 -6.39
C LYS A 85 8.11 -0.31 -5.22
N ILE A 86 6.89 -0.80 -5.02
CA ILE A 86 6.00 -0.45 -3.91
C ILE A 86 5.84 -1.72 -3.07
N THR A 87 6.17 -1.64 -1.80
CA THR A 87 6.22 -2.76 -0.84
C THR A 87 5.28 -2.51 0.33
N GLY A 88 5.13 -3.50 1.23
CA GLY A 88 4.26 -3.41 2.40
C GLY A 88 2.78 -3.42 2.02
N LEU A 89 2.45 -4.18 1.00
CA LEU A 89 1.08 -4.36 0.52
C LEU A 89 0.51 -5.66 1.07
N LYS A 90 -0.81 -5.76 1.14
CA LYS A 90 -1.46 -7.04 1.44
C LYS A 90 -1.34 -7.99 0.25
N SER A 91 -1.04 -9.27 0.50
CA SER A 91 -1.06 -10.33 -0.51
C SER A 91 -2.50 -10.58 -1.01
N SER A 92 -2.64 -11.18 -2.18
CA SER A 92 -3.94 -11.48 -2.83
C SER A 92 -4.92 -10.30 -2.87
N LYS A 93 -4.39 -9.07 -2.87
CA LYS A 93 -5.20 -7.84 -2.82
C LYS A 93 -5.10 -7.06 -4.12
N LYS A 94 -6.27 -6.64 -4.63
CA LYS A 94 -6.35 -5.78 -5.82
C LYS A 94 -6.06 -4.33 -5.45
N TYR A 95 -5.13 -3.73 -6.19
CA TYR A 95 -4.77 -2.32 -6.12
C TYR A 95 -4.99 -1.63 -7.46
N TYR A 96 -5.28 -0.35 -7.40
CA TYR A 96 -5.32 0.55 -8.54
C TYR A 96 -4.18 1.55 -8.41
N VAL A 97 -3.49 1.82 -9.50
CA VAL A 97 -2.35 2.74 -9.52
C VAL A 97 -2.44 3.69 -10.69
N ARG A 98 -2.09 4.94 -10.46
CA ARG A 98 -1.97 6.00 -11.48
C ARG A 98 -0.74 6.85 -11.20
N ILE A 99 -0.26 7.55 -12.22
CA ILE A 99 0.93 8.38 -12.14
C ILE A 99 0.67 9.71 -12.82
N ARG A 100 1.34 10.75 -12.38
CA ARG A 100 1.43 12.05 -13.06
C ARG A 100 2.82 12.63 -12.90
N THR A 101 3.16 13.60 -13.71
CA THR A 101 4.38 14.39 -13.59
C THR A 101 4.11 15.65 -12.78
N TYR A 102 5.18 16.30 -12.33
CA TYR A 102 5.09 17.63 -11.75
C TYR A 102 6.29 18.50 -12.13
N LYS A 103 6.07 19.81 -12.11
CA LYS A 103 7.07 20.85 -12.31
C LYS A 103 7.04 21.80 -11.12
N ILE A 104 8.16 22.44 -10.85
CA ILE A 104 8.26 23.51 -9.84
C ILE A 104 8.62 24.78 -10.59
N VAL A 105 7.76 25.79 -10.47
CA VAL A 105 7.96 27.12 -11.06
C VAL A 105 7.71 28.13 -9.95
N ASN A 106 8.65 29.04 -9.73
CA ASN A 106 8.57 30.07 -8.68
C ASN A 106 8.19 29.48 -7.30
N LYS A 107 8.89 28.41 -6.90
CA LYS A 107 8.65 27.64 -5.64
C LYS A 107 7.26 26.96 -5.53
N LYS A 108 6.38 27.11 -6.53
CA LYS A 108 5.06 26.50 -6.60
C LYS A 108 5.09 25.20 -7.41
N THR A 109 4.40 24.14 -6.93
CA THR A 109 4.33 22.84 -7.60
C THR A 109 3.08 22.76 -8.47
N TYR A 110 3.26 22.44 -9.73
CA TYR A 110 2.22 22.23 -10.72
C TYR A 110 2.24 20.76 -11.18
N TYR A 111 1.08 20.19 -11.47
CA TYR A 111 0.94 18.79 -11.83
C TYR A 111 0.31 18.64 -13.21
N SER A 112 0.69 17.59 -13.94
CA SER A 112 -0.06 17.15 -15.11
C SER A 112 -1.36 16.46 -14.71
N SER A 113 -2.22 16.17 -15.68
CA SER A 113 -3.29 15.21 -15.52
C SER A 113 -2.76 13.83 -15.08
N TRP A 114 -3.60 13.05 -14.39
CA TRP A 114 -3.30 11.66 -14.07
C TRP A 114 -3.30 10.76 -15.31
N SER A 115 -2.43 9.77 -15.34
CA SER A 115 -2.49 8.71 -16.34
C SER A 115 -3.79 7.90 -16.22
N LYS A 116 -4.14 7.15 -17.27
CA LYS A 116 -5.10 6.06 -17.13
C LYS A 116 -4.65 5.15 -15.99
N LYS A 117 -5.59 4.76 -15.11
CA LYS A 117 -5.30 3.85 -14.01
C LYS A 117 -5.00 2.45 -14.55
N LYS A 118 -4.04 1.78 -13.92
CA LYS A 118 -3.80 0.34 -14.07
C LYS A 118 -4.31 -0.36 -12.80
N ASN A 119 -4.86 -1.56 -12.93
CA ASN A 119 -5.12 -2.42 -11.80
C ASN A 119 -4.06 -3.52 -11.72
N VAL A 120 -3.86 -4.04 -10.53
CA VAL A 120 -2.89 -5.08 -10.24
C VAL A 120 -3.33 -5.82 -8.99
N THR A 121 -3.30 -7.14 -9.04
CA THR A 121 -3.51 -7.98 -7.85
C THR A 121 -2.16 -8.50 -7.40
N THR A 122 -1.81 -8.26 -6.14
CA THR A 122 -0.61 -8.85 -5.54
C THR A 122 -0.76 -10.36 -5.54
N LYS A 123 0.35 -11.08 -5.71
CA LYS A 123 0.33 -12.54 -5.69
C LYS A 123 -0.07 -13.05 -4.30
N ASN A 124 -0.51 -14.30 -4.23
CA ASN A 124 -0.67 -14.98 -2.96
C ASN A 124 0.70 -15.10 -2.26
N CYS A 125 0.67 -15.19 -0.93
CA CYS A 125 1.89 -15.43 -0.16
C CYS A 125 2.30 -16.90 -0.36
N GLU A 126 3.44 -17.11 -1.00
CA GLU A 126 3.96 -18.47 -1.26
C GLU A 126 4.25 -19.23 0.05
N HIS A 127 4.51 -18.51 1.15
CA HIS A 127 4.70 -19.11 2.49
C HIS A 127 3.44 -19.76 3.07
N CYS A 128 2.24 -19.37 2.58
CA CYS A 128 0.96 -19.84 3.12
C CYS A 128 0.25 -20.87 2.23
N THR A 129 0.84 -21.24 1.09
CA THR A 129 0.20 -22.16 0.12
C THR A 129 0.62 -23.59 0.24
N ASN A 130 1.76 -23.87 0.86
CA ASN A 130 2.27 -25.24 1.01
C ASN A 130 2.14 -25.68 2.47
N ASN A 131 1.07 -26.42 2.78
CA ASN A 131 0.85 -27.05 4.09
C ASN A 131 2.00 -28.00 4.52
N ASN A 132 2.97 -28.28 3.64
CA ASN A 132 4.02 -29.27 3.89
C ASN A 132 5.45 -28.70 3.94
N ASN A 133 5.66 -27.37 3.77
CA ASN A 133 7.00 -26.79 3.75
C ASN A 133 7.07 -25.42 4.46
N HIS A 134 6.47 -25.35 5.64
CA HIS A 134 6.68 -24.17 6.51
C HIS A 134 8.07 -24.26 7.14
N SER A 135 8.87 -23.20 6.97
CA SER A 135 10.11 -23.05 7.73
C SER A 135 9.78 -23.09 9.23
N THR A 136 10.72 -23.54 10.05
CA THR A 136 10.64 -23.62 11.51
C THR A 136 10.16 -22.33 12.20
N SER A 137 10.15 -21.20 11.50
CA SER A 137 9.62 -19.91 11.95
C SER A 137 8.07 -19.80 11.94
N CYS A 138 7.36 -20.79 11.39
CA CYS A 138 5.91 -20.73 11.19
C CYS A 138 5.10 -21.37 12.32
N GLY A 139 5.74 -21.85 13.38
CA GLY A 139 5.07 -22.48 14.53
C GLY A 139 4.73 -23.96 14.31
N ASN A 140 4.61 -24.70 15.41
CA ASN A 140 4.35 -26.15 15.41
C ASN A 140 2.87 -26.54 15.38
N ALA A 141 1.95 -25.57 15.49
CA ALA A 141 0.51 -25.83 15.46
C ALA A 141 0.02 -26.33 14.08
N GLY A 142 0.82 -26.15 13.03
CA GLY A 142 0.51 -26.66 11.68
C GLY A 142 -0.66 -25.98 10.98
N ILE A 143 -1.16 -24.86 11.53
CA ILE A 143 -2.33 -24.14 11.02
C ILE A 143 -2.05 -22.67 10.76
N TRP A 144 -2.84 -22.11 9.85
CA TRP A 144 -2.89 -20.69 9.55
C TRP A 144 -4.34 -20.22 9.51
N VAL A 145 -4.70 -19.32 10.40
CA VAL A 145 -6.05 -18.79 10.56
C VAL A 145 -6.09 -17.28 10.28
N ALA A 146 -7.28 -16.73 10.04
CA ALA A 146 -7.43 -15.34 9.68
C ALA A 146 -7.24 -14.37 10.86
N SER A 147 -7.46 -14.85 12.09
CA SER A 147 -7.39 -14.01 13.29
C SER A 147 -6.79 -14.72 14.50
N LYS A 148 -6.35 -13.93 15.49
CA LYS A 148 -5.90 -14.44 16.80
C LYS A 148 -7.01 -15.23 17.51
N ASN A 149 -8.25 -14.77 17.41
CA ASN A 149 -9.39 -15.44 18.04
C ASN A 149 -9.65 -16.81 17.41
N GLU A 150 -9.55 -16.95 16.09
CA GLU A 150 -9.65 -18.27 15.44
C GLU A 150 -8.52 -19.20 15.87
N PHE A 151 -7.30 -18.69 16.09
CA PHE A 151 -6.20 -19.50 16.63
C PHE A 151 -6.50 -19.97 18.05
N LYS A 152 -7.01 -19.09 18.92
CA LYS A 152 -7.42 -19.41 20.28
C LYS A 152 -8.51 -20.51 20.29
N THR A 153 -9.54 -20.36 19.48
CA THR A 153 -10.62 -21.37 19.36
C THR A 153 -10.08 -22.72 18.87
N TYR A 154 -9.14 -22.72 17.92
CA TYR A 154 -8.50 -23.94 17.49
C TYR A 154 -7.73 -24.64 18.62
N TYR A 155 -6.98 -23.88 19.44
CA TYR A 155 -6.28 -24.40 20.62
C TYR A 155 -7.26 -24.99 21.63
N GLU A 156 -8.35 -24.28 21.94
CA GLU A 156 -9.37 -24.71 22.89
C GLU A 156 -10.02 -26.02 22.44
N ASN A 157 -10.44 -26.13 21.18
CA ASN A 157 -11.02 -27.37 20.62
C ASN A 157 -10.01 -28.51 20.60
N TYR A 158 -8.73 -28.22 20.36
CA TYR A 158 -7.66 -29.22 20.41
C TYR A 158 -7.49 -29.77 21.82
N CYS A 159 -7.47 -28.93 22.84
CA CYS A 159 -7.39 -29.33 24.24
C CYS A 159 -8.64 -30.12 24.67
N GLU A 160 -9.84 -29.68 24.28
CA GLU A 160 -11.09 -30.35 24.57
C GLU A 160 -11.11 -31.77 24.02
N LYS A 161 -10.63 -31.99 22.81
CA LYS A 161 -10.51 -33.31 22.21
C LYS A 161 -9.67 -34.27 23.05
N TRP A 162 -8.52 -33.83 23.56
CA TRP A 162 -7.64 -34.65 24.38
C TRP A 162 -8.20 -34.87 25.79
N ASN A 163 -8.83 -33.85 26.36
CA ASN A 163 -9.47 -33.92 27.64
C ASN A 163 -10.63 -34.94 27.63
N ASN A 164 -11.46 -34.94 26.59
CA ASN A 164 -12.55 -35.89 26.44
C ASN A 164 -12.07 -37.34 26.37
N LYS A 165 -10.96 -37.59 25.62
CA LYS A 165 -10.34 -38.92 25.58
C LYS A 165 -9.82 -39.39 26.93
N TRP A 166 -9.21 -38.48 27.70
CA TRP A 166 -8.68 -38.78 29.02
C TRP A 166 -9.79 -39.04 30.05
N VAL A 167 -10.84 -38.22 30.06
CA VAL A 167 -12.01 -38.39 30.97
C VAL A 167 -12.75 -39.68 30.68
N ASN A 168 -12.75 -40.14 29.42
CA ASN A 168 -13.42 -41.40 29.02
C ASN A 168 -12.51 -42.63 29.14
N ASP A 169 -11.36 -42.51 29.80
CA ASP A 169 -10.34 -43.58 29.94
C ASP A 169 -9.82 -44.16 28.60
N GLU A 170 -9.95 -43.40 27.51
CA GLU A 170 -9.46 -43.83 26.20
C GLU A 170 -7.94 -43.75 26.07
N ILE A 171 -7.29 -42.96 26.93
CA ILE A 171 -5.83 -42.71 26.93
C ILE A 171 -5.28 -42.64 28.34
N SER A 172 -3.97 -42.98 28.47
CA SER A 172 -3.26 -42.86 29.75
C SER A 172 -2.94 -41.42 30.14
N ASN A 173 -2.64 -41.20 31.43
CA ASN A 173 -2.14 -39.91 31.91
C ASN A 173 -0.88 -39.46 31.13
N GLU A 174 0.02 -40.40 30.86
CA GLU A 174 1.25 -40.08 30.12
C GLU A 174 0.93 -39.61 28.69
N GLU A 175 0.02 -40.28 28.00
CA GLU A 175 -0.40 -39.91 26.64
C GLU A 175 -1.15 -38.59 26.65
N TYR A 176 -1.98 -38.30 27.64
CA TYR A 176 -2.67 -37.04 27.82
C TYR A 176 -1.65 -35.88 27.94
N TYR A 177 -0.72 -35.96 28.90
CA TYR A 177 0.26 -34.89 29.11
C TYR A 177 1.23 -34.71 27.97
N LYS A 178 1.49 -35.73 27.19
CA LYS A 178 2.32 -35.66 25.97
C LYS A 178 1.63 -34.90 24.84
N ASN A 179 0.33 -35.00 24.70
CA ASN A 179 -0.41 -34.52 23.55
C ASN A 179 -1.32 -33.30 23.85
N CYS A 180 -1.74 -33.08 25.11
CA CYS A 180 -2.51 -31.93 25.51
C CYS A 180 -1.59 -30.79 25.92
N PRO A 181 -1.51 -29.71 25.12
CA PRO A 181 -0.66 -28.56 25.46
C PRO A 181 -1.23 -27.82 26.67
N TYR A 182 -0.35 -27.35 27.56
CA TYR A 182 -0.71 -26.52 28.71
C TYR A 182 -0.85 -25.03 28.35
N GLY A 183 -0.49 -24.64 27.16
CA GLY A 183 -0.58 -23.27 26.70
C GLY A 183 -0.18 -23.12 25.25
N TYR A 184 -0.28 -21.90 24.75
CA TYR A 184 0.13 -21.57 23.40
C TYR A 184 0.76 -20.17 23.31
N GLU A 185 1.57 -19.98 22.29
CA GLU A 185 2.00 -18.68 21.80
C GLU A 185 1.50 -18.50 20.39
N CYS A 186 1.02 -17.33 20.05
CA CYS A 186 0.57 -17.07 18.69
C CYS A 186 1.08 -15.73 18.18
N TRP A 187 1.31 -15.66 16.90
CA TRP A 187 1.74 -14.45 16.18
C TRP A 187 1.13 -14.38 14.80
N SER A 188 1.05 -13.18 14.27
CA SER A 188 0.65 -12.98 12.88
C SER A 188 1.86 -13.05 11.96
N CYS A 189 1.68 -13.65 10.80
CA CYS A 189 2.66 -13.58 9.75
C CYS A 189 2.81 -12.13 9.26
N SER A 190 4.01 -11.57 9.36
CA SER A 190 4.31 -10.21 8.89
C SER A 190 4.03 -10.02 7.39
N TYR A 191 3.96 -11.12 6.66
CA TYR A 191 3.76 -11.13 5.21
C TYR A 191 2.29 -11.18 4.79
N CYS A 192 1.46 -12.05 5.34
CA CYS A 192 0.07 -12.23 4.93
C CYS A 192 -0.96 -11.86 6.00
N GLY A 193 -0.51 -11.60 7.22
CA GLY A 193 -1.37 -11.26 8.35
C GLY A 193 -2.18 -12.42 8.92
N LYS A 194 -2.02 -13.65 8.40
CA LYS A 194 -2.60 -14.85 9.00
C LYS A 194 -1.91 -15.17 10.32
N TRP A 195 -2.65 -15.78 11.23
CA TRP A 195 -2.16 -16.15 12.55
C TRP A 195 -1.76 -17.62 12.60
N THR A 196 -0.66 -17.90 13.28
CA THR A 196 -0.15 -19.23 13.61
C THR A 196 0.48 -19.18 14.98
N GLY A 197 0.99 -20.29 15.47
CA GLY A 197 1.67 -20.32 16.76
C GLY A 197 2.29 -21.67 17.11
N ASN A 198 2.81 -21.72 18.32
CA ASN A 198 3.30 -22.94 18.94
C ASN A 198 2.38 -23.36 20.07
N PHE A 199 2.08 -24.64 20.15
CA PHE A 199 1.56 -25.26 21.35
C PHE A 199 2.72 -25.57 22.30
N LYS A 200 2.50 -25.37 23.60
CA LYS A 200 3.48 -25.63 24.65
C LYS A 200 3.09 -26.92 25.36
N TYR A 201 3.97 -27.92 25.26
CA TYR A 201 3.81 -29.21 25.92
C TYR A 201 4.72 -29.30 27.13
N ARG A 202 4.37 -30.17 28.08
CA ARG A 202 5.17 -30.44 29.29
C ARG A 202 6.34 -31.37 28.98
#